data_c15f59dfec7c3f84e2c7a658de3c34dd
#
_entry.id   c15f59dfec7c3f84e2c7a658de3c34dd
#
_cell.length_a   1.000
_cell.length_b   1.000
_cell.length_c   1.000
_cell.angle_alpha   90.00
_cell.angle_beta   90.00
_cell.angle_gamma   90.00
#
_symmetry.space_group_name_H-M   'P 1'
#
loop_
_entity.id
_entity.type
_entity.pdbx_description
1 polymer ?
#
loop_
_entity_poly.entity_id
_entity_poly.type
_entity_poly.pdbx_seq_one_letter_code
_entity_poly.pdbx_strand_id
1 'polypeptide(L)'
;PRAIWVMVPASVAGAVVAEIADLIDPGDVIIDGGNTDWREDGPRGAALAERNISLLDVGTSGGVWGLERGYCMMVGGAEEAVLQLRPVFDILSPPADSVERTPGRDGDLTQAEQGWLHCGPTGSGHFVKMVHNGIEYGLMGAYAEGLNLLGHTAPYGFDVDIPAVTELWRRGSVVGSWLLDLTAAAFVADPTLDGFTGVVSDSGEGRWSLEAAVDLGVPAPILASALFSRFSSRGEETMANKILSAMRNEFGGHVENSAP
;
A
#
# COMPACT_ATOMS: atom_id res chain seq x y z
N PRO A 1 0.89 -26.66 -19.06
CA PRO A 1 1.23 -25.24 -19.06
C PRO A 1 2.09 -24.89 -17.85
N ARG A 2 3.06 -23.98 -18.04
CA ARG A 2 3.90 -23.44 -16.98
C ARG A 2 3.23 -22.19 -16.40
N ALA A 3 3.51 -21.89 -15.14
CA ALA A 3 3.15 -20.62 -14.51
C ALA A 3 4.44 -19.97 -13.98
N ILE A 4 4.73 -18.76 -14.41
CA ILE A 4 5.93 -18.04 -14.03
C ILE A 4 5.51 -16.81 -13.21
N TRP A 5 5.92 -16.77 -11.94
CA TRP A 5 5.64 -15.66 -11.04
C TRP A 5 6.78 -14.67 -11.03
N VAL A 6 6.50 -13.43 -11.45
CA VAL A 6 7.47 -12.34 -11.57
C VAL A 6 7.34 -11.45 -10.32
N MET A 7 8.44 -11.26 -9.60
CA MET A 7 8.52 -10.43 -8.38
C MET A 7 9.72 -9.49 -8.51
N VAL A 8 9.61 -8.53 -9.42
CA VAL A 8 10.68 -7.54 -9.69
C VAL A 8 10.16 -6.12 -9.49
N PRO A 9 11.05 -5.11 -9.34
CA PRO A 9 10.63 -3.71 -9.28
C PRO A 9 9.81 -3.30 -10.52
N ALA A 10 8.79 -2.46 -10.32
CA ALA A 10 7.89 -1.98 -11.37
C ALA A 10 8.62 -1.44 -12.61
N SER A 11 9.74 -0.73 -12.40
CA SER A 11 10.53 -0.13 -13.49
C SER A 11 11.13 -1.12 -14.48
N VAL A 12 11.24 -2.40 -14.13
CA VAL A 12 11.79 -3.45 -15.00
C VAL A 12 10.79 -4.56 -15.31
N ALA A 13 9.61 -4.56 -14.68
CA ALA A 13 8.61 -5.61 -14.81
C ALA A 13 8.21 -5.85 -16.27
N GLY A 14 7.95 -4.79 -17.04
CA GLY A 14 7.59 -4.89 -18.44
C GLY A 14 8.65 -5.58 -19.31
N ALA A 15 9.93 -5.25 -19.12
CA ALA A 15 11.04 -5.87 -19.85
C ALA A 15 11.17 -7.37 -19.48
N VAL A 16 11.10 -7.69 -18.18
CA VAL A 16 11.21 -9.08 -17.71
C VAL A 16 10.04 -9.92 -18.21
N VAL A 17 8.82 -9.40 -18.20
CA VAL A 17 7.64 -10.10 -18.76
C VAL A 17 7.82 -10.38 -20.26
N ALA A 18 8.35 -9.41 -21.02
CA ALA A 18 8.61 -9.59 -22.44
C ALA A 18 9.69 -10.66 -22.70
N GLU A 19 10.79 -10.65 -21.94
CA GLU A 19 11.85 -11.66 -22.04
C GLU A 19 11.31 -13.06 -21.70
N ILE A 20 10.51 -13.20 -20.65
CA ILE A 20 9.89 -14.48 -20.27
C ILE A 20 8.96 -14.96 -21.38
N ALA A 21 8.18 -14.06 -21.97
CA ALA A 21 7.26 -14.41 -23.05
C ALA A 21 7.96 -15.03 -24.27
N ASP A 22 9.22 -14.66 -24.53
CA ASP A 22 10.01 -15.26 -25.61
C ASP A 22 10.55 -16.66 -25.28
N LEU A 23 10.46 -17.08 -24.04
CA LEU A 23 10.98 -18.36 -23.53
C LEU A 23 9.90 -19.40 -23.23
N ILE A 24 8.64 -19.02 -23.31
CA ILE A 24 7.50 -19.84 -22.91
C ILE A 24 6.61 -20.18 -24.13
N ASP A 25 5.73 -21.16 -23.95
CA ASP A 25 4.88 -21.69 -25.00
C ASP A 25 3.44 -21.15 -24.91
N PRO A 26 2.66 -21.22 -26.02
CA PRO A 26 1.23 -20.96 -25.98
C PRO A 26 0.51 -21.81 -24.92
N GLY A 27 -0.34 -21.19 -24.12
CA GLY A 27 -1.06 -21.80 -22.99
C GLY A 27 -0.38 -21.64 -21.65
N ASP A 28 0.85 -21.10 -21.60
CA ASP A 28 1.53 -20.77 -20.35
C ASP A 28 0.95 -19.47 -19.73
N VAL A 29 1.22 -19.25 -18.45
CA VAL A 29 0.73 -18.11 -17.68
C VAL A 29 1.90 -17.34 -17.08
N ILE A 30 1.92 -16.03 -17.28
CA ILE A 30 2.80 -15.12 -16.54
C ILE A 30 1.98 -14.45 -15.45
N ILE A 31 2.53 -14.36 -14.24
CA ILE A 31 1.94 -13.68 -13.10
C ILE A 31 2.86 -12.51 -12.73
N ASP A 32 2.40 -11.27 -12.91
CA ASP A 32 3.06 -10.09 -12.36
C ASP A 32 2.57 -9.91 -10.91
N GLY A 33 3.42 -10.25 -9.96
CA GLY A 33 3.13 -10.15 -8.52
C GLY A 33 3.80 -8.95 -7.86
N GLY A 34 4.38 -8.04 -8.65
CA GLY A 34 4.99 -6.80 -8.18
C GLY A 34 3.97 -5.71 -7.82
N ASN A 35 4.48 -4.53 -7.49
CA ASN A 35 3.66 -3.32 -7.36
C ASN A 35 3.75 -2.52 -8.67
N THR A 36 3.21 -3.07 -9.75
CA THR A 36 3.23 -2.48 -11.09
C THR A 36 2.08 -1.48 -11.26
N ASP A 37 2.27 -0.47 -12.11
CA ASP A 37 1.18 0.44 -12.49
C ASP A 37 0.13 -0.34 -13.30
N TRP A 38 -1.07 -0.45 -12.76
CA TRP A 38 -2.19 -1.18 -13.33
C TRP A 38 -2.52 -0.76 -14.78
N ARG A 39 -2.19 0.48 -15.18
CA ARG A 39 -2.42 0.99 -16.54
C ARG A 39 -1.61 0.26 -17.60
N GLU A 40 -0.47 -0.31 -17.20
CA GLU A 40 0.41 -1.07 -18.11
C GLU A 40 -0.08 -2.48 -18.34
N ASP A 41 -0.88 -3.05 -17.42
CA ASP A 41 -1.28 -4.45 -17.46
C ASP A 41 -2.21 -4.76 -18.63
N GLY A 42 -3.20 -3.92 -18.89
CA GLY A 42 -4.13 -4.11 -19.99
C GLY A 42 -3.45 -4.25 -21.36
N PRO A 43 -2.65 -3.27 -21.79
CA PRO A 43 -1.87 -3.34 -23.04
C PRO A 43 -0.92 -4.54 -23.08
N ARG A 44 -0.24 -4.83 -21.97
CA ARG A 44 0.69 -5.96 -21.84
C ARG A 44 -0.05 -7.30 -21.97
N GLY A 45 -1.18 -7.44 -21.28
CA GLY A 45 -2.01 -8.64 -21.37
C GLY A 45 -2.58 -8.87 -22.77
N ALA A 46 -3.00 -7.81 -23.47
CA ALA A 46 -3.47 -7.90 -24.85
C ALA A 46 -2.37 -8.42 -25.79
N ALA A 47 -1.15 -7.90 -25.68
CA ALA A 47 -0.03 -8.35 -26.50
C ALA A 47 0.35 -9.81 -26.23
N LEU A 48 0.28 -10.28 -24.99
CA LEU A 48 0.53 -11.67 -24.63
C LEU A 48 -0.59 -12.60 -25.11
N ALA A 49 -1.83 -12.15 -25.09
CA ALA A 49 -2.97 -12.92 -25.58
C ALA A 49 -2.88 -13.24 -27.08
N GLU A 50 -2.27 -12.37 -27.92
CA GLU A 50 -1.98 -12.65 -29.33
C GLU A 50 -1.07 -13.88 -29.51
N ARG A 51 -0.29 -14.21 -28.49
CA ARG A 51 0.62 -15.38 -28.45
C ARG A 51 0.00 -16.53 -27.65
N ASN A 52 -1.28 -16.44 -27.28
CA ASN A 52 -1.97 -17.41 -26.45
C ASN A 52 -1.27 -17.61 -25.08
N ILE A 53 -0.70 -16.56 -24.52
CA ILE A 53 -0.11 -16.52 -23.17
C ILE A 53 -1.03 -15.66 -22.30
N SER A 54 -1.37 -16.15 -21.12
CA SER A 54 -2.20 -15.41 -20.16
C SER A 54 -1.33 -14.54 -19.25
N LEU A 55 -1.74 -13.30 -19.03
CA LEU A 55 -1.18 -12.44 -17.98
C LEU A 55 -2.17 -12.36 -16.81
N LEU A 56 -1.70 -12.66 -15.62
CA LEU A 56 -2.38 -12.33 -14.37
C LEU A 56 -1.58 -11.23 -13.64
N ASP A 57 -2.27 -10.21 -13.18
CA ASP A 57 -1.74 -9.20 -12.28
C ASP A 57 -2.19 -9.52 -10.86
N VAL A 58 -1.23 -9.67 -9.95
CA VAL A 58 -1.50 -10.12 -8.59
C VAL A 58 -0.90 -9.14 -7.58
N GLY A 59 -1.71 -8.22 -7.12
CA GLY A 59 -1.36 -7.37 -6.00
C GLY A 59 -1.32 -8.17 -4.71
N THR A 60 -0.20 -8.13 -3.99
CA THR A 60 -0.02 -8.87 -2.74
C THR A 60 0.11 -7.91 -1.56
N SER A 61 -0.53 -8.25 -0.44
CA SER A 61 -0.33 -7.60 0.87
C SER A 61 0.10 -8.65 1.89
N GLY A 62 1.04 -8.26 2.75
CA GLY A 62 1.67 -9.15 3.74
C GLY A 62 3.17 -8.87 3.89
N GLY A 63 3.79 -8.32 2.87
CA GLY A 63 5.19 -7.89 2.86
C GLY A 63 6.14 -9.02 3.30
N VAL A 64 7.13 -8.68 4.11
CA VAL A 64 8.14 -9.63 4.62
C VAL A 64 7.56 -10.71 5.53
N TRP A 65 6.36 -10.49 6.08
CA TRP A 65 5.67 -11.43 6.97
C TRP A 65 4.79 -12.43 6.24
N GLY A 66 4.65 -12.31 4.92
CA GLY A 66 3.77 -13.16 4.13
C GLY A 66 4.17 -14.63 4.15
N LEU A 67 5.46 -14.96 4.31
CA LEU A 67 5.92 -16.35 4.44
C LEU A 67 5.32 -17.04 5.69
N GLU A 68 5.17 -16.31 6.78
CA GLU A 68 4.66 -16.84 8.05
C GLU A 68 3.14 -16.71 8.16
N ARG A 69 2.56 -15.62 7.64
CA ARG A 69 1.16 -15.25 7.83
C ARG A 69 0.27 -15.53 6.62
N GLY A 70 0.86 -15.85 5.47
CA GLY A 70 0.18 -15.88 4.18
C GLY A 70 0.04 -14.48 3.55
N TYR A 71 -0.34 -14.45 2.29
CA TYR A 71 -0.51 -13.24 1.50
C TYR A 71 -1.97 -12.98 1.19
N CYS A 72 -2.47 -11.78 1.47
CA CYS A 72 -3.73 -11.32 0.91
C CYS A 72 -3.51 -10.94 -0.55
N MET A 73 -4.24 -11.58 -1.48
CA MET A 73 -3.98 -11.42 -2.92
C MET A 73 -5.20 -10.90 -3.67
N MET A 74 -4.98 -9.84 -4.47
CA MET A 74 -5.94 -9.25 -5.39
C MET A 74 -5.54 -9.66 -6.80
N VAL A 75 -6.34 -10.51 -7.45
CA VAL A 75 -5.98 -11.16 -8.72
C VAL A 75 -6.79 -10.57 -9.86
N GLY A 76 -6.12 -10.07 -10.88
CA GLY A 76 -6.72 -9.65 -12.16
C GLY A 76 -6.31 -10.59 -13.29
N GLY A 77 -7.19 -10.76 -14.28
CA GLY A 77 -6.91 -11.54 -15.47
C GLY A 77 -8.07 -12.42 -15.94
N ALA A 78 -7.82 -13.24 -16.94
CA ALA A 78 -8.82 -14.16 -17.48
C ALA A 78 -9.22 -15.20 -16.44
N GLU A 79 -10.53 -15.40 -16.26
CA GLU A 79 -11.09 -16.31 -15.24
C GLU A 79 -10.53 -17.73 -15.36
N GLU A 80 -10.35 -18.23 -16.57
CA GLU A 80 -9.83 -19.58 -16.81
C GLU A 80 -8.39 -19.75 -16.27
N ALA A 81 -7.52 -18.76 -16.46
CA ALA A 81 -6.17 -18.77 -15.94
C ALA A 81 -6.14 -18.62 -14.41
N VAL A 82 -7.03 -17.79 -13.85
CA VAL A 82 -7.20 -17.65 -12.39
C VAL A 82 -7.65 -18.98 -11.76
N LEU A 83 -8.63 -19.65 -12.35
CA LEU A 83 -9.13 -20.94 -11.85
C LEU A 83 -8.07 -22.03 -11.96
N GLN A 84 -7.26 -22.05 -13.02
CA GLN A 84 -6.13 -22.96 -13.17
C GLN A 84 -5.12 -22.82 -12.04
N LEU A 85 -4.89 -21.59 -11.56
CA LEU A 85 -3.90 -21.29 -10.52
C LEU A 85 -4.52 -21.19 -9.12
N ARG A 86 -5.81 -21.44 -8.97
CA ARG A 86 -6.49 -21.45 -7.68
C ARG A 86 -5.73 -22.23 -6.58
N PRO A 87 -5.21 -23.46 -6.83
CA PRO A 87 -4.48 -24.18 -5.79
C PRO A 87 -3.24 -23.46 -5.28
N VAL A 88 -2.61 -22.63 -6.13
CA VAL A 88 -1.45 -21.81 -5.72
C VAL A 88 -1.93 -20.65 -4.82
N PHE A 89 -3.00 -19.97 -5.20
CA PHE A 89 -3.57 -18.89 -4.37
C PHE A 89 -4.06 -19.40 -3.03
N ASP A 90 -4.75 -20.54 -3.01
CA ASP A 90 -5.25 -21.16 -1.77
C ASP A 90 -4.10 -21.53 -0.79
N ILE A 91 -2.93 -21.94 -1.30
CA ILE A 91 -1.76 -22.28 -0.47
C ILE A 91 -1.01 -21.03 0.02
N LEU A 92 -0.92 -20.00 -0.80
CA LEU A 92 -0.19 -18.78 -0.46
C LEU A 92 -0.99 -17.84 0.45
N SER A 93 -2.29 -18.02 0.54
CA SER A 93 -3.19 -17.21 1.37
C SER A 93 -3.04 -17.51 2.86
N PRO A 94 -3.45 -16.56 3.73
CA PRO A 94 -3.54 -16.82 5.17
C PRO A 94 -4.48 -18.00 5.44
N PRO A 95 -4.25 -18.76 6.55
CA PRO A 95 -5.21 -19.75 6.99
C PRO A 95 -6.61 -19.11 7.16
N ALA A 96 -7.64 -19.79 6.65
CA ALA A 96 -9.01 -19.24 6.65
C ALA A 96 -9.56 -18.95 8.06
N ASP A 97 -9.03 -19.61 9.08
CA ASP A 97 -9.35 -19.40 10.49
C ASP A 97 -8.47 -18.34 11.19
N SER A 98 -7.58 -17.68 10.46
CA SER A 98 -6.76 -16.58 11.00
C SER A 98 -7.57 -15.35 11.42
N VAL A 99 -8.79 -15.20 10.88
CA VAL A 99 -9.75 -14.15 11.21
C VAL A 99 -11.15 -14.77 11.35
N GLU A 100 -11.90 -14.34 12.36
CA GLU A 100 -13.30 -14.76 12.50
C GLU A 100 -14.13 -14.31 11.30
N ARG A 101 -15.07 -15.17 10.88
CA ARG A 101 -16.01 -14.82 9.80
C ARG A 101 -16.84 -13.60 10.19
N THR A 102 -17.05 -12.70 9.24
CA THR A 102 -17.95 -11.57 9.44
C THR A 102 -19.35 -12.07 9.83
N PRO A 103 -19.93 -11.57 10.93
CA PRO A 103 -21.27 -11.99 11.36
C PRO A 103 -22.29 -11.86 10.22
N GLY A 104 -23.09 -12.91 10.02
CA GLY A 104 -24.09 -12.98 8.93
C GLY A 104 -23.55 -13.58 7.61
N ARG A 105 -22.30 -13.97 7.54
CA ARG A 105 -21.79 -14.80 6.44
C ARG A 105 -21.94 -16.27 6.77
N ASP A 106 -22.74 -16.98 5.96
CA ASP A 106 -23.06 -18.41 6.11
C ASP A 106 -22.64 -19.20 4.85
N GLY A 107 -22.69 -20.54 4.93
CA GLY A 107 -22.38 -21.44 3.82
C GLY A 107 -20.86 -21.64 3.62
N ASP A 108 -20.47 -22.05 2.39
CA ASP A 108 -19.08 -22.31 2.04
C ASP A 108 -18.24 -21.04 2.04
N LEU A 109 -16.94 -21.19 2.31
CA LEU A 109 -16.00 -20.07 2.27
C LEU A 109 -15.84 -19.55 0.84
N THR A 110 -15.97 -18.24 0.68
CA THR A 110 -15.69 -17.55 -0.58
C THR A 110 -14.17 -17.36 -0.76
N GLN A 111 -13.73 -17.03 -1.99
CA GLN A 111 -12.33 -16.67 -2.27
C GLN A 111 -11.83 -15.56 -1.31
N ALA A 112 -12.66 -14.52 -1.10
CA ALA A 112 -12.31 -13.41 -0.21
C ALA A 112 -12.10 -13.86 1.24
N GLU A 113 -12.89 -14.81 1.73
CA GLU A 113 -12.73 -15.38 3.07
C GLU A 113 -11.54 -16.33 3.15
N GLN A 114 -11.03 -16.82 2.02
CA GLN A 114 -9.80 -17.60 1.90
C GLN A 114 -8.55 -16.73 1.75
N GLY A 115 -8.68 -15.38 1.73
CA GLY A 115 -7.54 -14.46 1.67
C GLY A 115 -7.09 -14.06 0.26
N TRP A 116 -7.82 -14.45 -0.79
CA TRP A 116 -7.58 -13.98 -2.15
C TRP A 116 -8.88 -13.72 -2.89
N LEU A 117 -8.84 -12.91 -3.96
CA LEU A 117 -10.04 -12.58 -4.73
C LEU A 117 -9.68 -12.36 -6.21
N HIS A 118 -10.46 -12.97 -7.13
CA HIS A 118 -10.46 -12.55 -8.52
C HIS A 118 -11.24 -11.22 -8.64
N CYS A 119 -10.52 -10.14 -8.86
CA CYS A 119 -11.05 -8.76 -8.87
C CYS A 119 -11.67 -8.35 -10.21
N GLY A 120 -11.39 -9.10 -11.29
CA GLY A 120 -11.87 -8.80 -12.63
C GLY A 120 -10.82 -9.01 -13.72
N PRO A 121 -10.93 -8.32 -14.86
CA PRO A 121 -10.00 -8.47 -15.98
C PRO A 121 -8.58 -8.00 -15.62
N THR A 122 -7.62 -8.29 -16.51
CA THR A 122 -6.21 -7.87 -16.36
C THR A 122 -6.11 -6.39 -16.02
N GLY A 123 -5.32 -6.07 -15.01
CA GLY A 123 -5.15 -4.75 -14.40
C GLY A 123 -6.00 -4.52 -13.15
N SER A 124 -7.06 -5.31 -12.93
CA SER A 124 -7.96 -5.12 -11.78
C SER A 124 -7.31 -5.50 -10.45
N GLY A 125 -6.44 -6.48 -10.42
CA GLY A 125 -5.70 -6.89 -9.23
C GLY A 125 -4.76 -5.79 -8.74
N HIS A 126 -3.91 -5.27 -9.62
CA HIS A 126 -3.03 -4.15 -9.31
C HIS A 126 -3.79 -2.86 -9.00
N PHE A 127 -4.92 -2.59 -9.67
CA PHE A 127 -5.77 -1.45 -9.33
C PHE A 127 -6.30 -1.54 -7.90
N VAL A 128 -6.86 -2.68 -7.50
CA VAL A 128 -7.37 -2.88 -6.13
C VAL A 128 -6.23 -2.81 -5.11
N LYS A 129 -5.06 -3.37 -5.43
CA LYS A 129 -3.86 -3.27 -4.58
C LYS A 129 -3.37 -1.83 -4.45
N MET A 130 -3.35 -1.06 -5.52
CA MET A 130 -2.99 0.36 -5.52
C MET A 130 -3.88 1.15 -4.55
N VAL A 131 -5.20 0.93 -4.61
CA VAL A 131 -6.16 1.58 -3.68
C VAL A 131 -5.91 1.14 -2.23
N HIS A 132 -5.63 -0.16 -2.01
CA HIS A 132 -5.23 -0.66 -0.69
C HIS A 132 -4.03 0.13 -0.15
N ASN A 133 -2.98 0.34 -0.95
CA ASN A 133 -1.81 1.09 -0.54
C ASN A 133 -2.12 2.58 -0.31
N GLY A 134 -3.03 3.16 -1.08
CA GLY A 134 -3.53 4.52 -0.81
C GLY A 134 -4.17 4.63 0.58
N ILE A 135 -5.03 3.67 0.94
CA ILE A 135 -5.63 3.58 2.28
C ILE A 135 -4.55 3.40 3.36
N GLU A 136 -3.56 2.55 3.12
CA GLU A 136 -2.42 2.34 4.02
C GLU A 136 -1.67 3.65 4.31
N TYR A 137 -1.41 4.48 3.28
CA TYR A 137 -0.81 5.81 3.45
C TYR A 137 -1.64 6.69 4.39
N GLY A 138 -2.96 6.71 4.22
CA GLY A 138 -3.87 7.48 5.07
C GLY A 138 -3.84 7.01 6.53
N LEU A 139 -3.88 5.71 6.76
CA LEU A 139 -3.79 5.11 8.10
C LEU A 139 -2.46 5.42 8.77
N MET A 140 -1.35 5.24 8.06
CA MET A 140 -0.01 5.58 8.57
C MET A 140 0.10 7.06 8.90
N GLY A 141 -0.43 7.95 8.05
CA GLY A 141 -0.46 9.39 8.31
C GLY A 141 -1.23 9.72 9.58
N ALA A 142 -2.43 9.16 9.76
CA ALA A 142 -3.25 9.39 10.94
C ALA A 142 -2.57 8.93 12.24
N TYR A 143 -1.94 7.75 12.24
CA TYR A 143 -1.16 7.29 13.40
C TYR A 143 0.03 8.19 13.69
N ALA A 144 0.79 8.56 12.66
CA ALA A 144 1.97 9.41 12.82
C ALA A 144 1.60 10.78 13.41
N GLU A 145 0.56 11.44 12.87
CA GLU A 145 0.08 12.74 13.38
C GLU A 145 -0.44 12.63 14.82
N GLY A 146 -1.25 11.60 15.11
CA GLY A 146 -1.81 11.40 16.44
C GLY A 146 -0.74 11.12 17.50
N LEU A 147 0.20 10.24 17.22
CA LEU A 147 1.31 9.93 18.14
C LEU A 147 2.28 11.12 18.29
N ASN A 148 2.54 11.86 17.20
CA ASN A 148 3.32 13.10 17.29
C ASN A 148 2.64 14.16 18.15
N LEU A 149 1.30 14.30 18.06
CA LEU A 149 0.55 15.22 18.94
C LEU A 149 0.73 14.86 20.41
N LEU A 150 0.71 13.58 20.77
CA LEU A 150 0.97 13.11 22.13
C LEU A 150 2.37 13.49 22.62
N GLY A 151 3.36 13.52 21.73
CA GLY A 151 4.73 13.98 22.04
C GLY A 151 4.85 15.48 22.36
N HIS A 152 3.81 16.28 22.08
CA HIS A 152 3.81 17.73 22.30
C HIS A 152 2.88 18.18 23.43
N THR A 153 2.53 17.29 24.36
CA THR A 153 1.55 17.56 25.43
C THR A 153 2.13 18.28 26.67
N ALA A 154 3.45 18.48 26.73
CA ALA A 154 4.11 19.16 27.84
C ALA A 154 3.49 20.52 28.25
N PRO A 155 3.02 21.40 27.33
CA PRO A 155 2.34 22.65 27.69
C PRO A 155 1.03 22.46 28.48
N TYR A 156 0.42 21.27 28.38
CA TYR A 156 -0.77 20.91 29.16
C TYR A 156 -0.44 20.25 30.50
N GLY A 157 0.85 20.06 30.81
CA GLY A 157 1.32 19.37 32.02
C GLY A 157 1.23 17.83 31.93
N PHE A 158 1.12 17.28 30.75
CA PHE A 158 1.15 15.83 30.52
C PHE A 158 2.54 15.39 30.08
N ASP A 159 2.99 14.27 30.65
CA ASP A 159 4.16 13.51 30.18
C ASP A 159 3.67 12.15 29.71
N VAL A 160 3.47 12.03 28.40
CA VAL A 160 2.82 10.86 27.80
C VAL A 160 3.86 9.90 27.28
N ASP A 161 3.87 8.69 27.82
CA ASP A 161 4.67 7.58 27.32
C ASP A 161 4.04 7.02 26.02
N ILE A 162 4.53 7.48 24.87
CA ILE A 162 4.01 7.12 23.54
C ILE A 162 4.11 5.61 23.27
N PRO A 163 5.25 4.91 23.52
CA PRO A 163 5.33 3.47 23.46
C PRO A 163 4.24 2.76 24.26
N ALA A 164 4.00 3.17 25.51
CA ALA A 164 2.98 2.58 26.36
C ALA A 164 1.55 2.85 25.85
N VAL A 165 1.26 4.04 25.34
CA VAL A 165 -0.03 4.36 24.70
C VAL A 165 -0.24 3.53 23.44
N THR A 166 0.79 3.36 22.62
CA THR A 166 0.71 2.53 21.41
C THR A 166 0.40 1.07 21.77
N GLU A 167 1.08 0.51 22.77
CA GLU A 167 0.79 -0.83 23.29
C GLU A 167 -0.63 -0.93 23.87
N LEU A 168 -1.11 0.09 24.57
CA LEU A 168 -2.48 0.12 25.10
C LEU A 168 -3.51 0.08 23.97
N TRP A 169 -3.33 0.91 22.94
CA TRP A 169 -4.33 1.02 21.87
C TRP A 169 -4.44 -0.23 20.99
N ARG A 170 -3.36 -0.99 20.83
CA ARG A 170 -3.43 -2.27 20.12
C ARG A 170 -4.19 -3.36 20.89
N ARG A 171 -4.51 -3.14 22.18
CA ARG A 171 -5.20 -4.08 23.09
C ARG A 171 -6.72 -3.86 23.09
N GLY A 172 -7.35 -3.82 21.93
CA GLY A 172 -8.81 -3.80 21.80
C GLY A 172 -9.42 -2.41 21.67
N SER A 173 -8.63 -1.36 21.41
CA SER A 173 -9.20 -0.09 21.01
C SER A 173 -9.72 -0.13 19.56
N VAL A 174 -10.63 0.78 19.23
CA VAL A 174 -11.21 0.89 17.88
C VAL A 174 -10.16 1.24 16.80
N VAL A 175 -9.01 1.81 17.20
CA VAL A 175 -7.89 2.11 16.31
C VAL A 175 -6.86 0.97 16.25
N GLY A 176 -7.14 -0.18 16.85
CA GLY A 176 -6.29 -1.36 16.74
C GLY A 176 -6.17 -1.85 15.29
N SER A 177 -4.95 -2.14 14.84
CA SER A 177 -4.67 -2.65 13.48
C SER A 177 -3.31 -3.32 13.44
N TRP A 178 -3.05 -4.11 12.39
CA TRP A 178 -1.71 -4.65 12.19
C TRP A 178 -0.64 -3.55 12.00
N LEU A 179 -0.97 -2.42 11.38
CA LEU A 179 -0.05 -1.27 11.31
C LEU A 179 0.32 -0.75 12.71
N LEU A 180 -0.64 -0.71 13.62
CA LEU A 180 -0.37 -0.31 15.01
C LEU A 180 0.46 -1.36 15.76
N ASP A 181 0.27 -2.66 15.48
CA ASP A 181 1.11 -3.73 16.02
C ASP A 181 2.58 -3.58 15.57
N LEU A 182 2.79 -3.26 14.28
CA LEU A 182 4.12 -3.00 13.73
C LEU A 182 4.74 -1.72 14.33
N THR A 183 3.94 -0.69 14.58
CA THR A 183 4.39 0.54 15.25
C THR A 183 4.85 0.25 16.68
N ALA A 184 4.10 -0.56 17.42
CA ALA A 184 4.50 -0.97 18.77
C ALA A 184 5.80 -1.79 18.75
N ALA A 185 5.97 -2.69 17.76
CA ALA A 185 7.20 -3.44 17.60
C ALA A 185 8.41 -2.53 17.29
N ALA A 186 8.20 -1.48 16.49
CA ALA A 186 9.25 -0.48 16.22
C ALA A 186 9.67 0.25 17.51
N PHE A 187 8.73 0.66 18.36
CA PHE A 187 9.03 1.28 19.65
C PHE A 187 9.72 0.34 20.66
N VAL A 188 9.49 -0.97 20.57
CA VAL A 188 10.24 -1.94 21.38
C VAL A 188 11.71 -1.99 20.95
N ALA A 189 11.97 -1.90 19.64
CA ALA A 189 13.32 -1.92 19.09
C ALA A 189 14.06 -0.59 19.30
N ASP A 190 13.37 0.54 19.15
CA ASP A 190 13.90 1.89 19.28
C ASP A 190 12.82 2.82 19.87
N PRO A 191 12.78 3.01 21.20
CA PRO A 191 11.72 3.76 21.87
C PRO A 191 11.60 5.23 21.47
N THR A 192 12.66 5.84 20.98
CA THR A 192 12.75 7.23 20.54
C THR A 192 12.73 7.41 19.03
N LEU A 193 12.84 6.29 18.30
CA LEU A 193 12.97 6.24 16.84
C LEU A 193 14.17 7.03 16.29
N ASP A 194 15.24 7.17 17.08
CA ASP A 194 16.44 7.93 16.71
C ASP A 194 17.19 7.29 15.52
N GLY A 195 16.95 6.02 15.25
CA GLY A 195 17.47 5.31 14.08
C GLY A 195 16.87 5.75 12.74
N PHE A 196 15.84 6.61 12.72
CA PHE A 196 15.15 7.05 11.52
C PHE A 196 15.34 8.54 11.27
N THR A 197 15.60 8.92 10.02
CA THR A 197 15.83 10.33 9.64
C THR A 197 14.55 11.14 9.45
N GLY A 198 13.38 10.49 9.43
CA GLY A 198 12.09 11.14 9.14
C GLY A 198 11.83 11.42 7.65
N VAL A 199 12.75 11.03 6.75
CA VAL A 199 12.53 11.13 5.30
C VAL A 199 11.70 9.94 4.81
N VAL A 200 10.52 10.19 4.28
CA VAL A 200 9.57 9.15 3.87
C VAL A 200 9.43 9.09 2.35
N SER A 201 9.87 7.97 1.77
CA SER A 201 9.72 7.71 0.33
C SER A 201 8.29 7.30 -0.02
N ASP A 202 7.95 7.42 -1.29
CA ASP A 202 6.77 6.77 -1.88
C ASP A 202 7.22 5.83 -3.00
N SER A 203 6.43 4.80 -3.28
CA SER A 203 6.70 3.77 -4.28
C SER A 203 5.76 3.81 -5.49
N GLY A 204 4.99 4.90 -5.62
CA GLY A 204 4.13 5.18 -6.78
C GLY A 204 2.64 4.99 -6.52
N GLU A 205 2.24 4.00 -5.74
CA GLU A 205 0.82 3.62 -5.57
C GLU A 205 -0.04 4.76 -5.01
N GLY A 206 0.51 5.57 -4.08
CA GLY A 206 -0.17 6.76 -3.56
C GLY A 206 -0.43 7.79 -4.65
N ARG A 207 0.50 7.96 -5.60
CA ARG A 207 0.35 8.87 -6.76
C ARG A 207 -0.72 8.34 -7.70
N TRP A 208 -0.60 7.08 -8.12
CA TRP A 208 -1.56 6.45 -9.03
C TRP A 208 -2.97 6.44 -8.46
N SER A 209 -3.12 6.25 -7.13
CA SER A 209 -4.43 6.34 -6.46
C SER A 209 -5.06 7.72 -6.58
N LEU A 210 -4.26 8.80 -6.44
CA LEU A 210 -4.76 10.17 -6.60
C LEU A 210 -5.05 10.51 -8.06
N GLU A 211 -4.22 10.07 -8.99
CA GLU A 211 -4.46 10.22 -10.42
C GLU A 211 -5.77 9.53 -10.81
N ALA A 212 -5.99 8.30 -10.36
CA ALA A 212 -7.26 7.60 -10.58
C ALA A 212 -8.45 8.33 -9.94
N ALA A 213 -8.28 8.90 -8.74
CA ALA A 213 -9.34 9.69 -8.11
C ALA A 213 -9.71 10.93 -8.93
N VAL A 214 -8.71 11.61 -9.52
CA VAL A 214 -8.93 12.74 -10.43
C VAL A 214 -9.64 12.29 -11.70
N ASP A 215 -9.16 11.23 -12.35
CA ASP A 215 -9.73 10.71 -13.59
C ASP A 215 -11.20 10.27 -13.42
N LEU A 216 -11.52 9.70 -12.26
CA LEU A 216 -12.87 9.23 -11.91
C LEU A 216 -13.76 10.33 -11.31
N GLY A 217 -13.22 11.50 -11.00
CA GLY A 217 -13.95 12.58 -10.32
C GLY A 217 -14.33 12.23 -8.87
N VAL A 218 -13.54 11.39 -8.19
CA VAL A 218 -13.81 10.94 -6.82
C VAL A 218 -12.95 11.74 -5.84
N PRO A 219 -13.53 12.38 -4.81
CA PRO A 219 -12.75 13.11 -3.82
C PRO A 219 -11.93 12.17 -2.93
N ALA A 220 -10.63 12.45 -2.78
CA ALA A 220 -9.72 11.67 -1.94
C ALA A 220 -8.80 12.56 -1.08
N PRO A 221 -9.33 13.50 -0.27
CA PRO A 221 -8.51 14.48 0.46
C PRO A 221 -7.57 13.85 1.48
N ILE A 222 -7.97 12.76 2.15
CA ILE A 222 -7.13 12.07 3.14
C ILE A 222 -5.91 11.43 2.48
N LEU A 223 -6.12 10.73 1.37
CA LEU A 223 -5.04 10.10 0.61
C LEU A 223 -4.09 11.17 0.05
N ALA A 224 -4.64 12.28 -0.45
CA ALA A 224 -3.85 13.41 -0.94
C ALA A 224 -2.97 14.00 0.15
N SER A 225 -3.54 14.27 1.32
CA SER A 225 -2.80 14.79 2.48
C SER A 225 -1.67 13.85 2.89
N ALA A 226 -1.94 12.55 2.98
CA ALA A 226 -0.95 11.55 3.36
C ALA A 226 0.21 11.44 2.35
N LEU A 227 -0.07 11.54 1.04
CA LEU A 227 0.98 11.58 0.03
C LEU A 227 1.81 12.86 0.12
N PHE A 228 1.17 14.01 0.24
CA PHE A 228 1.86 15.30 0.32
C PHE A 228 2.71 15.43 1.58
N SER A 229 2.30 14.85 2.71
CA SER A 229 3.14 14.76 3.90
C SER A 229 4.48 14.05 3.63
N ARG A 230 4.49 13.00 2.79
CA ARG A 230 5.73 12.36 2.35
C ARG A 230 6.60 13.29 1.50
N PHE A 231 6.00 14.12 0.66
CA PHE A 231 6.76 15.14 -0.11
C PHE A 231 7.36 16.19 0.83
N SER A 232 6.59 16.68 1.80
CA SER A 232 7.06 17.60 2.83
C SER A 232 8.23 17.04 3.63
N SER A 233 8.21 15.75 3.96
CA SER A 233 9.31 15.11 4.70
C SER A 233 10.65 15.14 3.97
N ARG A 234 10.64 15.42 2.65
CA ARG A 234 11.83 15.55 1.79
C ARG A 234 12.23 17.00 1.54
N GLY A 235 11.53 17.98 2.13
CA GLY A 235 11.81 19.42 2.02
C GLY A 235 11.28 20.08 0.74
N GLU A 236 10.34 19.45 0.04
CA GLU A 236 9.82 19.96 -1.23
C GLU A 236 8.96 21.24 -1.07
N GLU A 237 8.55 21.60 0.17
CA GLU A 237 7.82 22.83 0.48
C GLU A 237 8.70 24.04 0.80
N THR A 238 10.01 23.92 0.82
CA THR A 238 10.93 24.99 1.30
C THR A 238 10.70 26.31 0.58
N MET A 239 10.55 26.31 -0.74
CA MET A 239 10.29 27.56 -1.51
C MET A 239 8.91 28.15 -1.20
N ALA A 240 7.88 27.30 -1.06
CA ALA A 240 6.53 27.76 -0.71
C ALA A 240 6.51 28.45 0.66
N ASN A 241 7.18 27.87 1.65
CA ASN A 241 7.31 28.45 2.99
C ASN A 241 8.04 29.80 2.95
N LYS A 242 9.12 29.93 2.17
CA LYS A 242 9.83 31.21 1.98
C LYS A 242 8.93 32.27 1.33
N ILE A 243 8.13 31.91 0.33
CA ILE A 243 7.19 32.82 -0.32
C ILE A 243 6.12 33.28 0.66
N LEU A 244 5.56 32.37 1.47
CA LEU A 244 4.58 32.71 2.51
C LEU A 244 5.15 33.71 3.50
N SER A 245 6.38 33.50 3.97
CA SER A 245 7.05 34.39 4.89
C SER A 245 7.32 35.75 4.27
N ALA A 246 7.81 35.78 3.03
CA ALA A 246 8.02 37.03 2.29
C ALA A 246 6.71 37.82 2.11
N MET A 247 5.61 37.16 1.70
CA MET A 247 4.31 37.83 1.58
C MET A 247 3.83 38.40 2.92
N ARG A 248 3.99 37.68 4.04
CA ARG A 248 3.63 38.17 5.38
C ARG A 248 4.47 39.40 5.77
N ASN A 249 5.73 39.44 5.40
CA ASN A 249 6.59 40.60 5.60
C ASN A 249 6.09 41.79 4.79
N GLU A 250 5.83 41.62 3.49
CA GLU A 250 5.46 42.69 2.59
C GLU A 250 4.10 43.35 2.93
N PHE A 251 3.07 42.57 3.22
CA PHE A 251 1.76 43.16 3.51
C PHE A 251 1.54 43.52 4.99
N GLY A 252 2.25 42.90 5.94
CA GLY A 252 2.00 43.06 7.37
C GLY A 252 3.22 43.47 8.19
N GLY A 253 4.40 43.58 7.60
CA GLY A 253 5.64 43.89 8.32
C GLY A 253 6.09 42.78 9.30
N HIS A 254 5.57 41.56 9.12
CA HIS A 254 5.90 40.43 9.98
C HIS A 254 7.29 39.90 9.67
N VAL A 255 8.25 40.17 10.54
CA VAL A 255 9.62 39.62 10.42
C VAL A 255 9.63 38.18 10.91
N GLU A 256 10.35 37.32 10.21
CA GLU A 256 10.60 35.94 10.69
C GLU A 256 11.33 35.98 12.03
N ASN A 257 10.82 35.25 13.01
CA ASN A 257 11.59 34.95 14.20
C ASN A 257 12.72 33.99 13.78
N SER A 258 13.97 34.30 14.14
CA SER A 258 15.05 33.34 14.02
C SER A 258 14.61 32.06 14.73
N ALA A 259 14.79 30.92 14.07
CA ALA A 259 14.53 29.62 14.69
C ALA A 259 15.27 29.53 16.03
N PRO A 260 14.65 28.95 17.07
CA PRO A 260 15.26 28.80 18.37
C PRO A 260 16.52 27.95 18.33
#